data_563b1e499ed6dcbbd257e366325a4d29
#
_entry.id   563b1e499ed6dcbbd257e366325a4d29
#
_cell.length_a   1.000
_cell.length_b   1.000
_cell.length_c   1.000
_cell.angle_alpha   90.00
_cell.angle_beta   90.00
_cell.angle_gamma   90.00
#
_symmetry.space_group_name_H-M   'P 1'
#
loop_
_entity.id
_entity.type
_entity.pdbx_description
1 polymer ?
#
loop_
_entity_poly.entity_id
_entity_poly.type
_entity_poly.pdbx_seq_one_letter_code
_entity_poly.pdbx_strand_id
1 'polypeptide(L)'
;MKKTLFAIALMAATIAHSQEPTDTAKKFKPVAIPDDYNKQLDVVYTSGPGFQEKLDLYIPNKTSKLAPAIINIHGGGWVSGSKDQQGGFNPYFKNGFLVCNIEYRMTKEAKAPAAVEDARCALAYLKKNAKDLGIDVNRIVVMGGSAGGHLALMTGLLENDHRFDKNCADVKDMKVAAIIDKWGITDVWAWAYCCKSHSAKNWLGDKQTDEAFAKTVSPMTYLKKSSPPIFICHGDADSTVPIEESYLLHDKLKEIGIKTDLMVVPHAGHSLSGAKDQLKVMDERILVFLKELGVY
;
A
#
# COMPACT_ATOMS: atom_id res chain seq x y z
N MET A 1 -69.35 -43.96 -35.85
CA MET A 1 -67.98 -44.44 -35.48
C MET A 1 -66.99 -43.28 -35.64
N LYS A 2 -66.69 -42.57 -34.56
CA LYS A 2 -65.76 -41.46 -34.56
C LYS A 2 -64.40 -41.93 -34.00
N LYS A 3 -63.34 -41.90 -34.79
CA LYS A 3 -61.97 -42.22 -34.35
C LYS A 3 -61.34 -40.97 -33.81
N THR A 4 -60.98 -41.00 -32.52
CA THR A 4 -60.21 -39.95 -31.82
C THR A 4 -58.74 -40.25 -31.97
N LEU A 5 -58.01 -39.38 -32.61
CA LEU A 5 -56.54 -39.42 -32.66
C LEU A 5 -55.97 -38.73 -31.36
N PHE A 6 -55.18 -39.47 -30.61
CA PHE A 6 -54.33 -38.90 -29.55
C PHE A 6 -52.99 -38.44 -30.13
N ALA A 7 -52.77 -37.18 -30.02
CA ALA A 7 -51.42 -36.60 -30.35
C ALA A 7 -50.56 -36.61 -29.08
N ILE A 8 -49.46 -37.36 -29.12
CA ILE A 8 -48.42 -37.35 -28.09
C ILE A 8 -47.45 -36.19 -28.36
N ALA A 9 -47.45 -35.18 -27.47
CA ALA A 9 -46.47 -34.09 -27.52
C ALA A 9 -45.20 -34.55 -26.84
N LEU A 10 -44.11 -34.64 -27.63
CA LEU A 10 -42.77 -34.91 -27.15
C LEU A 10 -42.16 -33.60 -26.62
N MET A 11 -42.04 -33.43 -25.30
CA MET A 11 -41.28 -32.33 -24.67
C MET A 11 -39.79 -32.63 -24.79
N ALA A 12 -39.08 -31.89 -25.64
CA ALA A 12 -37.64 -31.89 -25.66
C ALA A 12 -37.13 -31.03 -24.48
N ALA A 13 -36.52 -31.65 -23.48
CA ALA A 13 -35.83 -30.97 -22.41
C ALA A 13 -34.50 -30.43 -22.96
N THR A 14 -34.37 -29.12 -23.12
CA THR A 14 -33.11 -28.45 -23.39
C THR A 14 -32.31 -28.42 -22.11
N ILE A 15 -31.25 -29.21 -22.05
CA ILE A 15 -30.24 -29.14 -20.99
C ILE A 15 -29.46 -27.84 -21.24
N ALA A 16 -29.73 -26.83 -20.41
CA ALA A 16 -28.90 -25.65 -20.35
C ALA A 16 -27.53 -26.05 -19.74
N HIS A 17 -26.49 -26.12 -20.56
CA HIS A 17 -25.12 -26.17 -20.09
C HIS A 17 -24.81 -24.82 -19.40
N SER A 18 -24.80 -24.80 -18.08
CA SER A 18 -24.20 -23.73 -17.33
C SER A 18 -22.69 -23.74 -17.64
N GLN A 19 -22.24 -22.79 -18.45
CA GLN A 19 -20.80 -22.52 -18.57
C GLN A 19 -20.32 -22.09 -17.19
N GLU A 20 -19.44 -22.89 -16.58
CA GLU A 20 -18.66 -22.45 -15.43
C GLU A 20 -17.93 -21.14 -15.81
N PRO A 21 -17.91 -20.14 -14.92
CA PRO A 21 -17.16 -18.93 -15.17
C PRO A 21 -15.68 -19.34 -15.34
N THR A 22 -15.14 -19.15 -16.54
CA THR A 22 -13.70 -19.29 -16.78
C THR A 22 -13.01 -18.23 -15.94
N ASP A 23 -12.46 -18.63 -14.79
CA ASP A 23 -11.60 -17.81 -13.96
C ASP A 23 -10.29 -17.55 -14.74
N THR A 24 -10.31 -16.50 -15.55
CA THR A 24 -9.13 -15.92 -16.20
C THR A 24 -8.41 -14.97 -15.26
N ALA A 25 -8.38 -15.25 -13.96
CA ALA A 25 -7.54 -14.54 -13.02
C ALA A 25 -6.10 -14.59 -13.57
N LYS A 26 -5.55 -13.45 -13.95
CA LYS A 26 -4.15 -13.33 -14.36
C LYS A 26 -3.31 -13.88 -13.21
N LYS A 27 -2.74 -15.09 -13.39
CA LYS A 27 -1.79 -15.63 -12.42
C LYS A 27 -0.56 -14.75 -12.41
N PHE A 28 -0.42 -13.95 -11.36
CA PHE A 28 0.79 -13.17 -11.17
C PHE A 28 1.96 -14.09 -10.81
N LYS A 29 3.16 -13.70 -11.26
CA LYS A 29 4.35 -14.48 -10.94
C LYS A 29 4.63 -14.39 -9.45
N PRO A 30 4.71 -15.50 -8.71
CA PRO A 30 5.03 -15.48 -7.30
C PRO A 30 6.34 -14.73 -7.02
N VAL A 31 6.43 -14.08 -5.88
CA VAL A 31 7.69 -13.46 -5.43
C VAL A 31 8.74 -14.54 -5.27
N ALA A 32 9.85 -14.40 -6.00
CA ALA A 32 11.02 -15.25 -5.82
C ALA A 32 11.72 -14.83 -4.52
N ILE A 33 11.89 -15.77 -3.60
CA ILE A 33 12.58 -15.56 -2.33
C ILE A 33 13.94 -16.27 -2.34
N PRO A 34 14.97 -15.73 -1.66
CA PRO A 34 16.23 -16.42 -1.42
C PRO A 34 16.05 -17.68 -0.55
N ASP A 35 16.99 -18.63 -0.62
CA ASP A 35 16.95 -19.87 0.16
C ASP A 35 17.05 -19.66 1.68
N ASP A 36 17.59 -18.52 2.09
CA ASP A 36 17.69 -18.08 3.49
C ASP A 36 16.47 -17.30 3.97
N TYR A 37 15.35 -17.37 3.25
CA TYR A 37 14.08 -16.76 3.61
C TYR A 37 12.96 -17.81 3.75
N ASN A 38 12.07 -17.55 4.69
CA ASN A 38 10.78 -18.23 4.83
C ASN A 38 9.65 -17.32 4.38
N LYS A 39 8.50 -17.89 4.05
CA LYS A 39 7.30 -17.12 3.72
C LYS A 39 6.10 -17.59 4.54
N GLN A 40 5.27 -16.64 4.91
CA GLN A 40 3.92 -16.87 5.44
C GLN A 40 2.98 -16.04 4.56
N LEU A 41 2.10 -16.70 3.83
CA LEU A 41 1.19 -16.06 2.88
C LEU A 41 -0.22 -15.98 3.49
N ASP A 42 -0.98 -14.97 3.07
CA ASP A 42 -2.38 -14.77 3.46
C ASP A 42 -2.61 -14.71 4.98
N VAL A 43 -1.64 -14.16 5.71
CA VAL A 43 -1.75 -13.98 7.17
C VAL A 43 -2.77 -12.88 7.46
N VAL A 44 -3.81 -13.20 8.24
CA VAL A 44 -4.79 -12.21 8.68
C VAL A 44 -4.17 -11.28 9.70
N TYR A 45 -4.14 -9.99 9.41
CA TYR A 45 -3.56 -8.99 10.30
C TYR A 45 -4.60 -8.07 10.96
N THR A 46 -5.76 -7.92 10.34
CA THR A 46 -6.91 -7.21 10.90
C THR A 46 -8.22 -7.79 10.35
N SER A 47 -9.26 -7.69 11.14
CA SER A 47 -10.60 -8.15 10.76
C SER A 47 -11.67 -7.40 11.54
N GLY A 48 -12.87 -7.40 10.99
CA GLY A 48 -14.06 -6.83 11.60
C GLY A 48 -15.33 -7.35 10.95
N PRO A 49 -16.50 -6.83 11.31
CA PRO A 49 -17.75 -7.23 10.69
C PRO A 49 -17.72 -7.04 9.17
N GLY A 50 -17.74 -8.15 8.43
CA GLY A 50 -17.79 -8.15 6.96
C GLY A 50 -16.46 -7.95 6.24
N PHE A 51 -15.32 -7.91 6.94
CA PHE A 51 -14.01 -7.82 6.29
C PHE A 51 -12.91 -8.59 7.04
N GLN A 52 -11.90 -8.99 6.28
CA GLN A 52 -10.69 -9.62 6.78
C GLN A 52 -9.55 -9.29 5.82
N GLU A 53 -8.55 -8.54 6.32
CA GLU A 53 -7.40 -8.13 5.51
C GLU A 53 -6.19 -9.00 5.78
N LYS A 54 -5.43 -9.26 4.72
CA LYS A 54 -4.33 -10.21 4.71
C LYS A 54 -3.04 -9.55 4.28
N LEU A 55 -1.93 -10.14 4.71
CA LEU A 55 -0.59 -9.76 4.30
C LEU A 55 0.26 -11.01 4.01
N ASP A 56 1.32 -10.81 3.24
CA ASP A 56 2.36 -11.80 3.06
C ASP A 56 3.62 -11.36 3.80
N LEU A 57 4.24 -12.30 4.51
CA LEU A 57 5.52 -12.10 5.19
C LEU A 57 6.61 -12.91 4.48
N TYR A 58 7.69 -12.23 4.14
CA TYR A 58 8.94 -12.83 3.67
C TYR A 58 9.99 -12.57 4.74
N ILE A 59 10.35 -13.61 5.47
CA ILE A 59 11.05 -13.55 6.76
C ILE A 59 12.46 -14.12 6.58
N PRO A 60 13.54 -13.33 6.82
CA PRO A 60 14.89 -13.88 6.82
C PRO A 60 15.04 -14.93 7.91
N ASN A 61 15.83 -15.97 7.64
CA ASN A 61 16.12 -16.98 8.64
C ASN A 61 16.73 -16.30 9.89
N LYS A 62 16.29 -16.73 11.07
CA LYS A 62 16.70 -16.12 12.33
C LYS A 62 18.23 -16.13 12.49
N THR A 63 18.78 -14.97 12.76
CA THR A 63 20.18 -14.77 13.15
C THR A 63 20.25 -14.27 14.60
N SER A 64 21.46 -14.05 15.11
CA SER A 64 21.66 -13.43 16.43
C SER A 64 21.25 -11.95 16.47
N LYS A 65 21.05 -11.32 15.32
CA LYS A 65 20.62 -9.92 15.19
C LYS A 65 19.16 -9.86 14.73
N LEU A 66 18.40 -8.95 15.33
CA LEU A 66 17.04 -8.65 14.85
C LEU A 66 17.11 -8.02 13.45
N ALA A 67 16.20 -8.40 12.56
CA ALA A 67 16.12 -7.88 11.21
C ALA A 67 15.44 -6.50 11.16
N PRO A 68 15.79 -5.61 10.22
CA PRO A 68 14.92 -4.50 9.85
C PRO A 68 13.70 -5.04 9.11
N ALA A 69 12.61 -4.26 9.07
CA ALA A 69 11.41 -4.65 8.33
C ALA A 69 10.94 -3.54 7.41
N ILE A 70 10.30 -3.91 6.30
CA ILE A 70 9.66 -2.98 5.39
C ILE A 70 8.22 -3.42 5.12
N ILE A 71 7.26 -2.51 5.31
CA ILE A 71 5.87 -2.70 4.92
C ILE A 71 5.72 -2.13 3.51
N ASN A 72 5.37 -2.98 2.55
CA ASN A 72 5.05 -2.55 1.19
C ASN A 72 3.54 -2.44 1.00
N ILE A 73 3.07 -1.29 0.52
CA ILE A 73 1.67 -0.97 0.31
C ILE A 73 1.46 -0.69 -1.18
N HIS A 74 0.58 -1.48 -1.82
CA HIS A 74 0.33 -1.34 -3.26
C HIS A 74 -0.44 -0.07 -3.60
N GLY A 75 -0.30 0.40 -4.84
CA GLY A 75 -1.08 1.49 -5.43
C GLY A 75 -2.41 1.02 -6.00
N GLY A 76 -3.00 1.85 -6.88
CA GLY A 76 -4.24 1.55 -7.59
C GLY A 76 -5.40 2.48 -7.25
N GLY A 77 -5.12 3.69 -6.77
CA GLY A 77 -6.12 4.73 -6.49
C GLY A 77 -7.15 4.34 -5.44
N TRP A 78 -6.80 3.43 -4.52
CA TRP A 78 -7.68 2.80 -3.52
C TRP A 78 -8.86 2.02 -4.13
N VAL A 79 -8.90 1.82 -5.46
CA VAL A 79 -10.00 1.16 -6.18
C VAL A 79 -9.58 -0.18 -6.79
N SER A 80 -8.29 -0.40 -6.95
CA SER A 80 -7.73 -1.59 -7.58
C SER A 80 -6.32 -1.88 -7.05
N GLY A 81 -5.77 -3.02 -7.44
CA GLY A 81 -4.46 -3.48 -7.00
C GLY A 81 -4.58 -4.68 -6.08
N SER A 82 -3.45 -5.28 -5.75
CA SER A 82 -3.36 -6.44 -4.87
C SER A 82 -1.91 -6.64 -4.44
N LYS A 83 -1.71 -7.22 -3.25
CA LYS A 83 -0.39 -7.66 -2.80
C LYS A 83 0.24 -8.66 -3.79
N ASP A 84 -0.57 -9.49 -4.46
CA ASP A 84 -0.10 -10.50 -5.41
C ASP A 84 0.49 -9.90 -6.69
N GLN A 85 0.21 -8.63 -6.97
CA GLN A 85 0.76 -7.88 -8.10
C GLN A 85 2.11 -7.22 -7.77
N GLN A 86 2.55 -7.32 -6.53
CA GLN A 86 3.76 -6.66 -6.06
C GLN A 86 4.98 -7.59 -6.18
N GLY A 87 6.14 -6.99 -6.29
CA GLY A 87 7.41 -7.68 -6.43
C GLY A 87 8.58 -6.71 -6.37
N GLY A 88 9.76 -7.16 -6.86
CA GLY A 88 10.95 -6.31 -6.85
C GLY A 88 11.62 -6.23 -5.48
N PHE A 89 11.35 -7.17 -4.56
CA PHE A 89 11.87 -7.12 -3.18
C PHE A 89 13.33 -7.58 -3.03
N ASN A 90 13.97 -8.07 -4.11
CA ASN A 90 15.36 -8.54 -4.07
C ASN A 90 16.37 -7.54 -3.44
N PRO A 91 16.29 -6.22 -3.67
CA PRO A 91 17.18 -5.27 -3.01
C PRO A 91 17.08 -5.32 -1.48
N TYR A 92 15.87 -5.50 -0.96
CA TYR A 92 15.60 -5.58 0.48
C TYR A 92 15.99 -6.96 1.05
N PHE A 93 15.72 -8.04 0.33
CA PHE A 93 16.16 -9.40 0.72
C PHE A 93 17.68 -9.47 0.88
N LYS A 94 18.44 -8.93 -0.08
CA LYS A 94 19.91 -8.90 -0.05
C LYS A 94 20.48 -8.14 1.17
N ASN A 95 19.68 -7.28 1.78
CA ASN A 95 20.07 -6.49 2.96
C ASN A 95 19.37 -6.97 4.24
N GLY A 96 18.81 -8.19 4.23
CA GLY A 96 18.27 -8.85 5.41
C GLY A 96 16.96 -8.29 5.95
N PHE A 97 16.19 -7.55 5.13
CA PHE A 97 14.89 -7.05 5.56
C PHE A 97 13.83 -8.14 5.61
N LEU A 98 13.02 -8.17 6.66
CA LEU A 98 11.70 -8.76 6.57
C LEU A 98 10.85 -7.88 5.64
N VAL A 99 10.19 -8.48 4.65
CA VAL A 99 9.21 -7.76 3.80
C VAL A 99 7.81 -8.20 4.17
N CYS A 100 6.97 -7.22 4.52
CA CYS A 100 5.55 -7.35 4.80
C CYS A 100 4.78 -6.68 3.66
N ASN A 101 4.08 -7.46 2.85
CA ASN A 101 3.37 -7.00 1.68
C ASN A 101 1.86 -7.11 1.92
N ILE A 102 1.14 -6.00 1.96
CA ILE A 102 -0.22 -5.94 2.51
C ILE A 102 -1.31 -5.76 1.44
N GLU A 103 -2.49 -6.35 1.70
CA GLU A 103 -3.77 -5.89 1.18
C GLU A 103 -4.34 -4.80 2.08
N TYR A 104 -5.34 -4.10 1.59
CA TYR A 104 -6.16 -3.16 2.35
C TYR A 104 -7.55 -3.02 1.70
N ARG A 105 -8.56 -2.63 2.46
CA ARG A 105 -9.92 -2.46 1.96
C ARG A 105 -10.00 -1.43 0.83
N MET A 106 -10.48 -1.86 -0.31
CA MET A 106 -10.71 -1.01 -1.49
C MET A 106 -12.05 -0.26 -1.38
N THR A 107 -12.23 0.75 -2.22
CA THR A 107 -13.45 1.60 -2.25
C THR A 107 -14.74 0.85 -2.46
N LYS A 108 -14.71 -0.34 -3.09
CA LYS A 108 -15.86 -1.24 -3.24
C LYS A 108 -16.27 -1.89 -1.92
N GLU A 109 -15.34 -2.04 -0.98
CA GLU A 109 -15.53 -2.66 0.33
C GLU A 109 -15.81 -1.61 1.39
N ALA A 110 -15.02 -0.54 1.42
CA ALA A 110 -15.20 0.57 2.33
C ALA A 110 -14.60 1.87 1.78
N LYS A 111 -15.17 3.01 2.12
CA LYS A 111 -14.67 4.35 1.79
C LYS A 111 -13.60 4.79 2.81
N ALA A 112 -12.97 5.96 2.55
CA ALA A 112 -12.09 6.57 3.53
C ALA A 112 -12.77 6.66 4.91
N PRO A 113 -12.05 6.39 6.00
CA PRO A 113 -10.60 6.20 6.11
C PRO A 113 -10.15 4.72 6.10
N ALA A 114 -10.99 3.75 5.71
CA ALA A 114 -10.77 2.30 5.90
C ALA A 114 -9.38 1.81 5.47
N ALA A 115 -8.89 2.21 4.30
CA ALA A 115 -7.55 1.83 3.83
C ALA A 115 -6.42 2.38 4.73
N VAL A 116 -6.61 3.57 5.34
CA VAL A 116 -5.66 4.12 6.32
C VAL A 116 -5.68 3.29 7.60
N GLU A 117 -6.87 2.92 8.09
CA GLU A 117 -7.03 2.03 9.25
C GLU A 117 -6.29 0.70 9.02
N ASP A 118 -6.45 0.10 7.84
CA ASP A 118 -5.83 -1.19 7.50
C ASP A 118 -4.30 -1.07 7.45
N ALA A 119 -3.75 -0.07 6.76
CA ALA A 119 -2.30 0.15 6.69
C ALA A 119 -1.69 0.38 8.10
N ARG A 120 -2.40 1.09 8.97
CA ARG A 120 -2.02 1.26 10.38
C ARG A 120 -2.06 -0.07 11.14
N CYS A 121 -3.08 -0.88 10.91
CA CYS A 121 -3.19 -2.19 11.55
C CYS A 121 -2.07 -3.16 11.13
N ALA A 122 -1.58 -3.06 9.88
CA ALA A 122 -0.41 -3.84 9.44
C ALA A 122 0.86 -3.45 10.22
N LEU A 123 1.08 -2.15 10.48
CA LEU A 123 2.18 -1.70 11.34
C LEU A 123 2.02 -2.22 12.78
N ALA A 124 0.81 -2.11 13.35
CA ALA A 124 0.52 -2.64 14.69
C ALA A 124 0.75 -4.16 14.76
N TYR A 125 0.34 -4.90 13.72
CA TYR A 125 0.59 -6.33 13.62
C TYR A 125 2.09 -6.67 13.68
N LEU A 126 2.92 -6.01 12.88
CA LEU A 126 4.37 -6.24 12.89
C LEU A 126 4.98 -5.92 14.25
N LYS A 127 4.62 -4.78 14.83
CA LYS A 127 5.16 -4.38 16.16
C LYS A 127 4.77 -5.35 17.26
N LYS A 128 3.51 -5.81 17.28
CA LYS A 128 3.05 -6.78 18.27
C LYS A 128 3.74 -8.13 18.15
N ASN A 129 4.01 -8.59 16.94
CA ASN A 129 4.61 -9.89 16.66
C ASN A 129 6.14 -9.81 16.45
N ALA A 130 6.77 -8.67 16.73
CA ALA A 130 8.17 -8.40 16.39
C ALA A 130 9.14 -9.45 16.96
N LYS A 131 8.92 -9.90 18.20
CA LYS A 131 9.75 -10.92 18.85
C LYS A 131 9.72 -12.25 18.08
N ASP A 132 8.53 -12.70 17.72
CA ASP A 132 8.35 -13.99 17.03
C ASP A 132 8.85 -13.92 15.57
N LEU A 133 8.69 -12.76 14.93
CA LEU A 133 9.19 -12.47 13.60
C LEU A 133 10.71 -12.20 13.57
N GLY A 134 11.34 -11.96 14.70
CA GLY A 134 12.78 -11.67 14.79
C GLY A 134 13.16 -10.29 14.25
N ILE A 135 12.26 -9.29 14.35
CA ILE A 135 12.49 -7.93 13.83
C ILE A 135 12.71 -6.91 14.94
N ASP A 136 13.44 -5.83 14.60
CA ASP A 136 13.62 -4.67 15.46
C ASP A 136 12.49 -3.67 15.23
N VAL A 137 11.67 -3.41 16.23
CA VAL A 137 10.54 -2.47 16.18
C VAL A 137 10.94 -1.03 15.86
N ASN A 138 12.23 -0.67 16.10
CA ASN A 138 12.77 0.65 15.81
C ASN A 138 13.31 0.77 14.38
N ARG A 139 13.35 -0.32 13.62
CA ARG A 139 13.86 -0.38 12.25
C ARG A 139 12.78 -0.83 11.25
N ILE A 140 11.53 -0.43 11.51
CA ILE A 140 10.41 -0.66 10.58
C ILE A 140 10.29 0.55 9.65
N VAL A 141 10.26 0.29 8.35
CA VAL A 141 10.07 1.26 7.27
C VAL A 141 8.71 1.01 6.63
N VAL A 142 8.00 2.05 6.25
CA VAL A 142 6.77 1.93 5.44
C VAL A 142 7.02 2.49 4.05
N MET A 143 6.58 1.77 3.02
CA MET A 143 6.83 2.10 1.62
C MET A 143 5.58 1.86 0.77
N GLY A 144 5.36 2.73 -0.21
CA GLY A 144 4.31 2.50 -1.18
C GLY A 144 4.41 3.41 -2.39
N GLY A 145 3.60 3.13 -3.43
CA GLY A 145 3.51 3.96 -4.62
C GLY A 145 2.09 4.44 -4.89
N SER A 146 1.92 5.70 -5.36
CA SER A 146 0.61 6.27 -5.67
C SER A 146 -0.32 6.27 -4.44
N ALA A 147 -1.49 5.67 -4.51
CA ALA A 147 -2.36 5.45 -3.33
C ALA A 147 -1.62 4.72 -2.19
N GLY A 148 -0.70 3.79 -2.51
CA GLY A 148 0.15 3.14 -1.51
C GLY A 148 1.17 4.10 -0.89
N GLY A 149 1.70 5.06 -1.65
CA GLY A 149 2.55 6.16 -1.15
C GLY A 149 1.80 7.04 -0.15
N HIS A 150 0.58 7.44 -0.50
CA HIS A 150 -0.33 8.10 0.41
C HIS A 150 -0.54 7.31 1.71
N LEU A 151 -0.85 6.01 1.61
CA LEU A 151 -1.06 5.16 2.78
C LEU A 151 0.21 4.97 3.61
N ALA A 152 1.39 4.90 2.97
CA ALA A 152 2.68 4.86 3.66
C ALA A 152 2.94 6.15 4.44
N LEU A 153 2.68 7.30 3.83
CA LEU A 153 2.76 8.61 4.49
C LEU A 153 1.80 8.70 5.68
N MET A 154 0.52 8.35 5.50
CA MET A 154 -0.46 8.34 6.59
C MET A 154 -0.02 7.42 7.73
N THR A 155 0.45 6.19 7.39
CA THR A 155 0.88 5.22 8.40
C THR A 155 2.01 5.75 9.26
N GLY A 156 3.03 6.37 8.67
CA GLY A 156 4.21 6.84 9.40
C GLY A 156 4.03 8.21 10.06
N LEU A 157 3.33 9.16 9.42
CA LEU A 157 3.17 10.53 9.93
C LEU A 157 2.20 10.65 11.10
N LEU A 158 1.22 9.74 11.21
CA LEU A 158 0.33 9.70 12.37
C LEU A 158 1.08 9.39 13.67
N GLU A 159 2.20 8.64 13.60
CA GLU A 159 2.94 8.23 14.80
C GLU A 159 2.01 7.64 15.87
N ASN A 160 1.99 8.23 17.07
CA ASN A 160 1.15 7.80 18.19
C ASN A 160 -0.24 8.50 18.23
N ASP A 161 -0.71 9.04 17.09
CA ASP A 161 -2.10 9.45 16.93
C ASP A 161 -2.95 8.22 16.53
N HIS A 162 -3.66 7.68 17.49
CA HIS A 162 -4.39 6.41 17.36
C HIS A 162 -5.81 6.53 16.78
N ARG A 163 -6.16 7.69 16.17
CA ARG A 163 -7.51 7.93 15.64
C ARG A 163 -8.02 6.92 14.61
N PHE A 164 -7.10 6.26 13.90
CA PHE A 164 -7.41 5.25 12.91
C PHE A 164 -7.03 3.81 13.34
N ASP A 165 -6.74 3.58 14.62
CA ASP A 165 -6.20 2.30 15.10
C ASP A 165 -7.25 1.41 15.80
N LYS A 166 -8.54 1.75 15.73
CA LYS A 166 -9.61 1.09 16.52
C LYS A 166 -9.75 -0.42 16.29
N ASN A 167 -9.37 -0.91 15.09
CA ASN A 167 -9.44 -2.33 14.72
C ASN A 167 -8.07 -3.01 14.78
N CYS A 168 -7.03 -2.31 15.26
CA CYS A 168 -5.67 -2.80 15.26
C CYS A 168 -5.33 -3.54 16.56
N ALA A 169 -4.22 -4.27 16.55
CA ALA A 169 -3.61 -4.76 17.75
C ALA A 169 -3.24 -3.59 18.69
N ASP A 170 -3.42 -3.76 20.00
CA ASP A 170 -3.07 -2.74 20.99
C ASP A 170 -1.54 -2.56 21.04
N VAL A 171 -1.07 -1.48 20.43
CA VAL A 171 0.34 -1.07 20.35
C VAL A 171 0.42 0.42 20.62
N LYS A 172 1.13 0.80 21.69
CA LYS A 172 1.24 2.21 22.11
C LYS A 172 2.20 3.03 21.24
N ASP A 173 3.32 2.43 20.83
CA ASP A 173 4.31 3.11 19.99
C ASP A 173 4.19 2.67 18.53
N MET A 174 3.66 3.57 17.72
CA MET A 174 3.42 3.38 16.29
C MET A 174 4.40 4.16 15.40
N LYS A 175 5.53 4.60 15.96
CA LYS A 175 6.59 5.28 15.19
C LYS A 175 7.28 4.31 14.23
N VAL A 176 7.78 4.86 13.12
CA VAL A 176 8.55 4.13 12.11
C VAL A 176 9.93 4.78 11.92
N ALA A 177 10.90 4.01 11.42
CA ALA A 177 12.25 4.49 11.18
C ALA A 177 12.35 5.45 9.99
N ALA A 178 11.56 5.22 8.95
CA ALA A 178 11.50 6.04 7.75
C ALA A 178 10.23 5.75 6.95
N ILE A 179 9.90 6.67 6.04
CA ILE A 179 8.85 6.52 5.03
C ILE A 179 9.49 6.58 3.65
N ILE A 180 9.06 5.71 2.74
CA ILE A 180 9.44 5.74 1.32
C ILE A 180 8.18 6.04 0.51
N ASP A 181 8.08 7.27 0.05
CA ASP A 181 6.98 7.75 -0.78
C ASP A 181 7.39 7.71 -2.26
N LYS A 182 6.69 6.90 -3.05
CA LYS A 182 6.88 6.80 -4.49
C LYS A 182 5.66 7.40 -5.18
N TRP A 183 5.80 8.63 -5.71
CA TRP A 183 4.73 9.34 -6.43
C TRP A 183 3.37 9.31 -5.71
N GLY A 184 3.37 9.51 -4.39
CA GLY A 184 2.18 9.46 -3.54
C GLY A 184 1.36 10.75 -3.55
N ILE A 185 0.12 10.65 -3.08
CA ILE A 185 -0.76 11.79 -2.87
C ILE A 185 -0.55 12.34 -1.46
N THR A 186 -0.33 13.64 -1.33
CA THR A 186 -0.03 14.30 -0.05
C THR A 186 -1.17 15.18 0.45
N ASP A 187 -1.99 15.72 -0.48
CA ASP A 187 -3.22 16.44 -0.18
C ASP A 187 -4.39 15.88 -0.99
N VAL A 188 -5.23 15.08 -0.34
CA VAL A 188 -6.36 14.39 -0.98
C VAL A 188 -7.40 15.39 -1.50
N TRP A 189 -7.64 16.51 -0.78
CA TRP A 189 -8.58 17.52 -1.22
C TRP A 189 -8.09 18.22 -2.49
N ALA A 190 -6.85 18.72 -2.45
CA ALA A 190 -6.25 19.37 -3.60
C ALA A 190 -6.27 18.43 -4.83
N TRP A 191 -5.82 17.19 -4.68
CA TRP A 191 -5.80 16.23 -5.79
C TRP A 191 -7.20 15.89 -6.32
N ALA A 192 -8.22 15.82 -5.46
CA ALA A 192 -9.59 15.56 -5.87
C ALA A 192 -10.18 16.68 -6.73
N TYR A 193 -9.82 17.94 -6.47
CA TYR A 193 -10.48 19.09 -7.07
C TYR A 193 -9.62 19.83 -8.09
N CYS A 194 -8.34 20.11 -7.83
CA CYS A 194 -7.46 20.73 -8.81
C CYS A 194 -7.18 19.81 -9.99
N CYS A 195 -6.96 18.53 -9.72
CA CYS A 195 -6.56 17.54 -10.70
C CYS A 195 -7.74 16.68 -11.20
N LYS A 196 -8.95 16.96 -10.71
CA LYS A 196 -10.22 16.30 -11.06
C LYS A 196 -10.18 14.78 -10.86
N SER A 197 -9.44 14.30 -9.85
CA SER A 197 -9.25 12.88 -9.61
C SER A 197 -10.57 12.18 -9.26
N HIS A 198 -11.02 11.30 -10.14
CA HIS A 198 -12.16 10.42 -9.87
C HIS A 198 -11.87 9.42 -8.76
N SER A 199 -10.64 8.93 -8.65
CA SER A 199 -10.24 7.99 -7.61
C SER A 199 -10.36 8.59 -6.21
N ALA A 200 -9.89 9.85 -6.02
CA ALA A 200 -10.02 10.53 -4.74
C ALA A 200 -11.48 10.75 -4.36
N LYS A 201 -12.31 11.24 -5.28
CA LYS A 201 -13.75 11.44 -5.03
C LYS A 201 -14.46 10.14 -4.70
N ASN A 202 -14.16 9.07 -5.44
CA ASN A 202 -14.74 7.75 -5.18
C ASN A 202 -14.30 7.22 -3.80
N TRP A 203 -13.02 7.40 -3.43
CA TRP A 203 -12.50 6.97 -2.14
C TRP A 203 -13.09 7.75 -0.97
N LEU A 204 -13.26 9.07 -1.11
CA LEU A 204 -13.94 9.91 -0.12
C LEU A 204 -15.44 9.59 0.01
N GLY A 205 -16.07 9.07 -1.07
CA GLY A 205 -17.49 8.69 -1.08
C GLY A 205 -18.42 9.84 -0.76
N ASP A 206 -19.34 9.65 0.18
CA ASP A 206 -20.30 10.69 0.61
C ASP A 206 -19.62 11.91 1.26
N LYS A 207 -18.36 11.77 1.67
CA LYS A 207 -17.52 12.83 2.22
C LYS A 207 -16.72 13.61 1.16
N GLN A 208 -16.93 13.33 -0.12
CA GLN A 208 -16.14 13.95 -1.19
C GLN A 208 -16.22 15.48 -1.23
N THR A 209 -17.27 16.10 -0.70
CA THR A 209 -17.45 17.56 -0.59
C THR A 209 -17.09 18.14 0.79
N ASP A 210 -16.61 17.32 1.70
CA ASP A 210 -16.20 17.68 3.05
C ASP A 210 -14.68 17.89 3.09
N GLU A 211 -14.23 19.14 2.89
CA GLU A 211 -12.81 19.50 2.93
C GLU A 211 -12.15 19.15 4.27
N ALA A 212 -12.87 19.40 5.37
CA ALA A 212 -12.35 19.13 6.71
C ALA A 212 -12.08 17.62 6.88
N PHE A 213 -12.99 16.76 6.40
CA PHE A 213 -12.77 15.33 6.39
C PHE A 213 -11.60 14.93 5.48
N ALA A 214 -11.54 15.45 4.25
CA ALA A 214 -10.46 15.15 3.32
C ALA A 214 -9.08 15.50 3.90
N LYS A 215 -8.98 16.61 4.66
CA LYS A 215 -7.75 16.96 5.40
C LYS A 215 -7.41 15.96 6.50
N THR A 216 -8.38 15.30 7.15
CA THR A 216 -8.06 14.25 8.14
C THR A 216 -7.40 13.02 7.54
N VAL A 217 -7.54 12.81 6.24
CA VAL A 217 -6.91 11.71 5.50
C VAL A 217 -5.84 12.21 4.53
N SER A 218 -5.30 13.41 4.73
CA SER A 218 -4.22 14.01 3.92
C SER A 218 -2.92 14.06 4.71
N PRO A 219 -1.83 13.43 4.24
CA PRO A 219 -0.54 13.39 4.91
C PRO A 219 0.01 14.74 5.35
N MET A 220 -0.14 15.79 4.51
CA MET A 220 0.35 17.14 4.81
C MET A 220 -0.18 17.69 6.14
N THR A 221 -1.35 17.24 6.60
CA THR A 221 -1.97 17.64 7.87
C THR A 221 -1.15 17.22 9.09
N TYR A 222 -0.36 16.15 8.97
CA TYR A 222 0.33 15.50 10.10
C TYR A 222 1.82 15.79 10.17
N LEU A 223 2.34 16.64 9.26
CA LEU A 223 3.75 17.04 9.29
C LEU A 223 4.09 17.83 10.54
N LYS A 224 5.11 17.41 11.26
CA LYS A 224 5.60 18.02 12.49
C LYS A 224 7.11 17.74 12.69
N LYS A 225 7.75 18.46 13.60
CA LYS A 225 9.19 18.32 13.88
C LYS A 225 9.64 16.93 14.33
N SER A 226 8.70 16.09 14.82
CA SER A 226 8.99 14.69 15.19
C SER A 226 8.74 13.70 14.06
N SER A 227 8.28 14.15 12.88
CA SER A 227 8.03 13.26 11.74
C SER A 227 9.27 12.46 11.37
N PRO A 228 9.12 11.19 10.97
CA PRO A 228 10.25 10.37 10.55
C PRO A 228 10.90 10.91 9.27
N PRO A 229 12.14 10.55 8.97
CA PRO A 229 12.79 10.82 7.69
C PRO A 229 11.98 10.26 6.51
N ILE A 230 11.92 10.99 5.39
CA ILE A 230 11.13 10.61 4.22
C ILE A 230 11.98 10.66 2.95
N PHE A 231 12.06 9.52 2.24
CA PHE A 231 12.54 9.47 0.86
C PHE A 231 11.36 9.62 -0.10
N ILE A 232 11.52 10.46 -1.12
CA ILE A 232 10.49 10.76 -2.12
C ILE A 232 11.05 10.46 -3.51
N CYS A 233 10.27 9.79 -4.37
CA CYS A 233 10.60 9.63 -5.78
C CYS A 233 9.41 9.98 -6.65
N HIS A 234 9.62 10.77 -7.75
CA HIS A 234 8.54 11.16 -8.66
C HIS A 234 9.07 11.39 -10.08
N GLY A 235 8.25 11.05 -11.08
CA GLY A 235 8.51 11.42 -12.46
C GLY A 235 7.97 12.82 -12.77
N ASP A 236 8.73 13.65 -13.46
CA ASP A 236 8.33 15.04 -13.74
C ASP A 236 7.29 15.20 -14.86
N ALA A 237 6.98 14.10 -15.57
CA ALA A 237 5.90 14.04 -16.57
C ALA A 237 4.69 13.19 -16.07
N ASP A 238 4.51 13.07 -14.77
CA ASP A 238 3.38 12.33 -14.16
C ASP A 238 2.07 13.11 -14.35
N SER A 239 1.19 12.58 -15.21
CA SER A 239 -0.13 13.14 -15.49
C SER A 239 -1.24 12.59 -14.59
N THR A 240 -0.93 11.65 -13.69
CA THR A 240 -1.89 11.03 -12.76
C THR A 240 -1.83 11.70 -11.39
N VAL A 241 -0.64 11.77 -10.80
CA VAL A 241 -0.36 12.51 -9.57
C VAL A 241 0.65 13.59 -9.92
N PRO A 242 0.28 14.86 -9.86
CA PRO A 242 1.19 15.96 -10.19
C PRO A 242 2.44 15.94 -9.30
N ILE A 243 3.61 16.21 -9.90
CA ILE A 243 4.88 16.23 -9.15
C ILE A 243 4.90 17.30 -8.05
N GLU A 244 4.03 18.31 -8.14
CA GLU A 244 3.84 19.35 -7.14
C GLU A 244 3.52 18.77 -5.76
N GLU A 245 2.82 17.63 -5.69
CA GLU A 245 2.58 16.89 -4.43
C GLU A 245 3.92 16.56 -3.73
N SER A 246 4.90 16.07 -4.50
CA SER A 246 6.23 15.75 -3.97
C SER A 246 7.06 16.98 -3.64
N TYR A 247 7.00 18.04 -4.45
CA TYR A 247 7.71 19.28 -4.16
C TYR A 247 7.19 19.93 -2.88
N LEU A 248 5.87 20.05 -2.71
CA LEU A 248 5.26 20.62 -1.51
C LEU A 248 5.64 19.82 -0.24
N LEU A 249 5.59 18.49 -0.32
CA LEU A 249 6.01 17.62 0.78
C LEU A 249 7.49 17.85 1.12
N HIS A 250 8.37 17.79 0.13
CA HIS A 250 9.82 17.94 0.32
C HIS A 250 10.18 19.29 0.91
N ASP A 251 9.62 20.38 0.38
CA ASP A 251 9.88 21.73 0.85
C ASP A 251 9.41 21.92 2.28
N LYS A 252 8.23 21.38 2.62
CA LYS A 252 7.72 21.44 3.99
C LYS A 252 8.58 20.64 4.97
N LEU A 253 9.06 19.46 4.57
CA LEU A 253 9.98 18.67 5.39
C LEU A 253 11.29 19.42 5.67
N LYS A 254 11.85 20.07 4.66
CA LYS A 254 13.06 20.93 4.82
C LYS A 254 12.80 22.12 5.75
N GLU A 255 11.67 22.80 5.57
CA GLU A 255 11.27 23.93 6.42
C GLU A 255 11.23 23.56 7.91
N ILE A 256 10.70 22.37 8.24
CA ILE A 256 10.57 21.90 9.62
C ILE A 256 11.81 21.12 10.11
N GLY A 257 12.86 20.99 9.28
CA GLY A 257 14.15 20.36 9.62
C GLY A 257 14.14 18.84 9.65
N ILE A 258 13.24 18.18 8.89
CA ILE A 258 13.21 16.73 8.75
C ILE A 258 14.13 16.28 7.62
N LYS A 259 14.92 15.21 7.87
CA LYS A 259 15.75 14.61 6.82
C LYS A 259 14.88 14.08 5.70
N THR A 260 15.10 14.56 4.49
CA THR A 260 14.38 14.15 3.28
C THR A 260 15.33 14.06 2.10
N ASP A 261 15.05 13.17 1.17
CA ASP A 261 15.70 13.06 -0.12
C ASP A 261 14.62 12.98 -1.20
N LEU A 262 14.75 13.79 -2.26
CA LEU A 262 13.84 13.82 -3.40
C LEU A 262 14.57 13.39 -4.67
N MET A 263 14.13 12.29 -5.26
CA MET A 263 14.54 11.82 -6.56
C MET A 263 13.49 12.20 -7.62
N VAL A 264 13.80 13.21 -8.43
CA VAL A 264 13.01 13.54 -9.62
C VAL A 264 13.57 12.77 -10.81
N VAL A 265 12.67 12.08 -11.55
CA VAL A 265 13.05 11.33 -12.75
C VAL A 265 12.56 12.08 -13.99
N PRO A 266 13.45 12.65 -14.80
CA PRO A 266 13.09 13.44 -15.98
C PRO A 266 12.30 12.64 -17.00
N HIS A 267 11.24 13.25 -17.55
CA HIS A 267 10.37 12.70 -18.60
C HIS A 267 9.65 11.39 -18.22
N ALA A 268 9.70 10.98 -16.96
CA ALA A 268 8.98 9.81 -16.48
C ALA A 268 7.54 10.17 -16.10
N GLY A 269 6.60 9.37 -16.57
CA GLY A 269 5.20 9.43 -16.14
C GLY A 269 4.94 8.65 -14.86
N HIS A 270 3.65 8.45 -14.54
CA HIS A 270 3.24 7.72 -13.33
C HIS A 270 3.88 6.33 -13.23
N SER A 271 4.33 5.96 -12.04
CA SER A 271 5.08 4.71 -11.77
C SER A 271 6.37 4.60 -12.59
N LEU A 272 7.02 5.73 -12.86
CA LEU A 272 8.18 5.88 -13.72
C LEU A 272 7.96 5.25 -15.11
N SER A 273 6.74 5.37 -15.65
CA SER A 273 6.47 4.95 -17.03
C SER A 273 7.35 5.75 -17.99
N GLY A 274 7.91 5.07 -19.00
CA GLY A 274 8.90 5.64 -19.91
C GLY A 274 10.35 5.64 -19.41
N ALA A 275 10.59 5.34 -18.12
CA ALA A 275 11.93 5.34 -17.49
C ALA A 275 12.11 4.14 -16.54
N LYS A 276 11.75 2.95 -16.98
CA LYS A 276 11.77 1.73 -16.14
C LYS A 276 13.17 1.32 -15.65
N ASP A 277 14.21 1.70 -16.36
CA ASP A 277 15.61 1.55 -15.95
C ASP A 277 15.92 2.32 -14.66
N GLN A 278 15.19 3.43 -14.39
CA GLN A 278 15.34 4.23 -13.18
C GLN A 278 14.77 3.56 -11.93
N LEU A 279 13.97 2.50 -12.05
CA LEU A 279 13.49 1.74 -10.90
C LEU A 279 14.65 1.13 -10.10
N LYS A 280 15.69 0.64 -10.78
CA LYS A 280 16.89 0.13 -10.11
C LYS A 280 17.65 1.24 -9.40
N VAL A 281 17.81 2.40 -10.05
CA VAL A 281 18.47 3.58 -9.46
C VAL A 281 17.70 4.06 -8.23
N MET A 282 16.39 4.07 -8.30
CA MET A 282 15.51 4.41 -7.16
C MET A 282 15.74 3.46 -5.99
N ASP A 283 15.75 2.13 -6.22
CA ASP A 283 15.97 1.15 -5.16
C ASP A 283 17.37 1.30 -4.52
N GLU A 284 18.41 1.53 -5.33
CA GLU A 284 19.76 1.79 -4.85
C GLU A 284 19.81 3.05 -3.97
N ARG A 285 19.14 4.12 -4.40
CA ARG A 285 19.10 5.39 -3.65
C ARG A 285 18.29 5.27 -2.36
N ILE A 286 17.18 4.53 -2.37
CA ILE A 286 16.42 4.19 -1.15
C ILE A 286 17.32 3.45 -0.15
N LEU A 287 18.08 2.46 -0.60
CA LEU A 287 18.99 1.71 0.27
C LEU A 287 20.10 2.59 0.86
N VAL A 288 20.68 3.51 0.07
CA VAL A 288 21.64 4.49 0.59
C VAL A 288 21.02 5.35 1.69
N PHE A 289 19.81 5.89 1.43
CA PHE A 289 19.08 6.69 2.41
C PHE A 289 18.82 5.93 3.71
N LEU A 290 18.33 4.68 3.63
CA LEU A 290 18.07 3.84 4.79
C LEU A 290 19.36 3.47 5.56
N LYS A 291 20.46 3.26 4.85
CA LYS A 291 21.77 2.99 5.46
C LYS A 291 22.31 4.19 6.24
N GLU A 292 22.18 5.39 5.68
CA GLU A 292 22.57 6.64 6.36
C GLU A 292 21.74 6.90 7.64
N LEU A 293 20.52 6.35 7.71
CA LEU A 293 19.67 6.39 8.90
C LEU A 293 19.99 5.28 9.91
N GLY A 294 20.92 4.36 9.59
CA GLY A 294 21.24 3.21 10.44
C GLY A 294 20.11 2.17 10.53
N VAL A 295 19.25 2.10 9.51
CA VAL A 295 18.12 1.11 9.49
C VAL A 295 18.68 -0.30 9.30
N TYR A 296 19.78 -0.47 8.55
CA TYR A 296 20.40 -1.78 8.33
C TYR A 296 21.93 -1.69 8.21
#